data_3d42cde33b51509b72dff38cf31cf761
#
_entry.id   3d42cde33b51509b72dff38cf31cf761
#
_cell.length_a   1.000
_cell.length_b   1.000
_cell.length_c   1.000
_cell.angle_alpha   90.00
_cell.angle_beta   90.00
_cell.angle_gamma   90.00
#
_symmetry.space_group_name_H-M   'P 1'
#
loop_
_entity.id
_entity.type
_entity.pdbx_description
1 polymer ?
#
loop_
_entity_poly.entity_id
_entity_poly.type
_entity_poly.pdbx_seq_one_letter_code
_entity_poly.pdbx_strand_id
1 'polypeptide(L)'
;MKYLGLYIKDRKMYFLLTAFICGVTAVINYLYSAPPQAGLYAFEISLTVLVIVCAADYVHFYKKHENLQRHCHLKEVYALEEAAAHTAIEQDYQQLVLKLIQEKAQLAEHMQKKQTDMMDYYAIWAHQIKTPIAAVNLLLQVMEENPQEVAEQDIKELKSELFKIDFYVEAVMNYLRLEDLSSDFRFETTAVEAVVKKAVKRFAGQFIHRQITLVMENLHSEIETDEKWLLFILEQLLSNAVKYTQKGGTVKIYEKETLLKSDTVLVIEDSGIGIQSEDLPRIMERGYTGYNGRGASKSSGIGLYLCKKAADQLGIAIAVESEPYHGTKVLLTIRQHHTRHE
;
A
#
# COMPACT_ATOMS: atom_id res chain seq x y z
N MET A 1 25.61 43.77 5.60
CA MET A 1 25.23 44.07 7.00
C MET A 1 24.37 43.02 7.68
N LYS A 2 23.48 42.28 6.95
CA LYS A 2 22.58 41.28 7.52
C LYS A 2 23.30 40.11 8.25
N TYR A 3 24.45 39.66 7.74
CA TYR A 3 25.22 38.55 8.34
C TYR A 3 26.12 38.94 9.52
N LEU A 4 26.50 40.19 9.62
CA LEU A 4 27.34 40.68 10.73
C LEU A 4 26.59 40.59 12.07
N GLY A 5 25.29 40.93 12.08
CA GLY A 5 24.46 40.81 13.29
C GLY A 5 24.30 39.36 13.76
N LEU A 6 24.14 38.42 12.82
CA LEU A 6 24.07 36.96 13.13
C LEU A 6 25.39 36.47 13.68
N TYR A 7 26.53 36.86 13.07
CA TYR A 7 27.86 36.47 13.51
C TYR A 7 28.13 36.94 14.96
N ILE A 8 27.85 38.25 15.27
CA ILE A 8 28.04 38.75 16.61
C ILE A 8 27.17 38.04 17.64
N LYS A 9 25.94 37.67 17.28
CA LYS A 9 25.03 36.95 18.17
C LYS A 9 25.55 35.55 18.46
N ASP A 10 26.05 34.84 17.46
CA ASP A 10 26.57 33.46 17.61
C ASP A 10 27.89 33.45 18.38
N ARG A 11 28.71 34.47 18.21
CA ARG A 11 30.06 34.57 18.79
C ARG A 11 30.16 35.43 20.05
N LYS A 12 29.03 35.78 20.67
CA LYS A 12 28.98 36.63 21.86
C LYS A 12 29.93 36.19 22.98
N MET A 13 30.17 34.88 23.13
CA MET A 13 31.07 34.30 24.14
C MET A 13 32.53 34.73 23.94
N TYR A 14 33.01 34.90 22.69
CA TYR A 14 34.35 35.37 22.41
C TYR A 14 34.54 36.82 22.90
N PHE A 15 33.55 37.66 22.68
CA PHE A 15 33.59 39.08 23.16
C PHE A 15 33.56 39.15 24.68
N LEU A 16 32.73 38.31 25.32
CA LEU A 16 32.66 38.27 26.80
C LEU A 16 33.97 37.73 27.39
N LEU A 17 34.57 36.70 26.79
CA LEU A 17 35.83 36.13 27.24
C LEU A 17 36.97 37.17 27.12
N THR A 18 37.03 37.91 26.01
CA THR A 18 38.05 38.96 25.83
C THR A 18 37.87 40.07 26.82
N ALA A 19 36.62 40.53 27.05
CA ALA A 19 36.34 41.56 28.08
C ALA A 19 36.74 41.06 29.47
N PHE A 20 36.52 39.80 29.80
CA PHE A 20 36.95 39.21 31.06
C PHE A 20 38.47 39.17 31.20
N ILE A 21 39.20 38.75 30.14
CA ILE A 21 40.65 38.74 30.13
C ILE A 21 41.21 40.16 30.32
N CYS A 22 40.66 41.15 29.63
CA CYS A 22 41.04 42.55 29.80
C CYS A 22 40.77 43.05 31.22
N GLY A 23 39.66 42.65 31.84
CA GLY A 23 39.35 42.96 33.24
C GLY A 23 40.36 42.37 34.22
N VAL A 24 40.70 41.08 34.03
CA VAL A 24 41.72 40.40 34.87
C VAL A 24 43.09 41.02 34.72
N THR A 25 43.51 41.38 33.50
CA THR A 25 44.80 42.08 33.27
C THR A 25 44.83 43.45 33.89
N ALA A 26 43.76 44.19 33.87
CA ALA A 26 43.63 45.48 34.54
C ALA A 26 43.77 45.38 36.07
N VAL A 27 43.11 44.38 36.68
CA VAL A 27 43.23 44.10 38.12
C VAL A 27 44.67 43.70 38.51
N ILE A 28 45.32 42.82 37.72
CA ILE A 28 46.68 42.42 37.95
C ILE A 28 47.63 43.62 37.89
N ASN A 29 47.51 44.48 36.86
CA ASN A 29 48.33 45.67 36.72
C ASN A 29 48.13 46.65 37.90
N TYR A 30 46.89 46.76 38.40
CA TYR A 30 46.58 47.57 39.57
C TYR A 30 47.28 47.01 40.85
N LEU A 31 47.17 45.73 41.08
CA LEU A 31 47.75 45.05 42.27
C LEU A 31 49.28 45.10 42.32
N TYR A 32 49.92 45.01 41.15
CA TYR A 32 51.41 45.05 41.06
C TYR A 32 51.97 46.48 40.90
N SER A 33 51.13 47.53 40.98
CA SER A 33 51.56 48.96 40.82
C SER A 33 52.35 49.17 39.52
N ALA A 34 51.95 48.40 38.43
CA ALA A 34 52.63 48.57 37.15
C ALA A 34 52.36 49.96 36.53
N PRO A 35 53.32 50.46 35.72
CA PRO A 35 53.13 51.77 35.09
C PRO A 35 51.90 51.74 34.17
N PRO A 36 51.07 52.76 34.15
CA PRO A 36 49.78 52.77 33.39
C PRO A 36 49.97 52.52 31.88
N GLN A 37 51.16 52.80 31.34
CA GLN A 37 51.52 52.54 29.96
C GLN A 37 51.53 51.03 29.64
N ALA A 38 51.93 50.17 30.59
CA ALA A 38 51.99 48.73 30.42
C ALA A 38 50.54 48.16 30.23
N GLY A 39 49.56 48.67 30.97
CA GLY A 39 48.15 48.28 30.83
C GLY A 39 47.58 48.70 29.49
N LEU A 40 47.91 49.89 28.98
CA LEU A 40 47.49 50.34 27.65
C LEU A 40 48.03 49.48 26.54
N TYR A 41 49.32 49.13 26.56
CA TYR A 41 49.93 48.19 25.56
C TYR A 41 49.30 46.82 25.59
N ALA A 42 49.03 46.27 26.78
CA ALA A 42 48.37 44.99 26.91
C ALA A 42 46.95 45.01 26.30
N PHE A 43 46.22 46.10 26.52
CA PHE A 43 44.88 46.29 25.93
C PHE A 43 44.91 46.43 24.39
N GLU A 44 45.86 47.24 23.85
CA GLU A 44 46.01 47.43 22.40
C GLU A 44 46.38 46.11 21.70
N ILE A 45 47.31 45.33 22.29
CA ILE A 45 47.69 44.03 21.77
C ILE A 45 46.50 43.06 21.79
N SER A 46 45.76 42.99 22.90
CA SER A 46 44.59 42.12 23.04
C SER A 46 43.48 42.49 22.04
N LEU A 47 43.24 43.79 21.84
CA LEU A 47 42.25 44.30 20.88
C LEU A 47 42.64 43.95 19.43
N THR A 48 43.95 44.14 19.11
CA THR A 48 44.46 43.83 17.77
C THR A 48 44.34 42.35 17.44
N VAL A 49 44.70 41.47 18.39
CA VAL A 49 44.55 40.01 18.23
C VAL A 49 43.09 39.63 18.08
N LEU A 50 42.18 40.20 18.88
CA LEU A 50 40.76 39.97 18.77
C LEU A 50 40.22 40.33 17.38
N VAL A 51 40.60 41.48 16.85
CA VAL A 51 40.15 41.97 15.53
C VAL A 51 40.63 41.03 14.43
N ILE A 52 41.88 40.57 14.46
CA ILE A 52 42.44 39.64 13.48
C ILE A 52 41.70 38.29 13.53
N VAL A 53 41.50 37.72 14.73
CA VAL A 53 40.79 36.43 14.90
C VAL A 53 39.34 36.55 14.45
N CYS A 54 38.66 37.60 14.86
CA CYS A 54 37.25 37.86 14.45
C CYS A 54 37.13 38.06 12.93
N ALA A 55 38.08 38.70 12.28
CA ALA A 55 38.07 38.92 10.84
C ALA A 55 38.25 37.58 10.08
N ALA A 56 39.20 36.74 10.53
CA ALA A 56 39.42 35.42 9.94
C ALA A 56 38.21 34.48 10.13
N ASP A 57 37.64 34.44 11.35
CA ASP A 57 36.47 33.61 11.66
C ASP A 57 35.21 34.12 10.91
N TYR A 58 35.05 35.45 10.75
CA TYR A 58 33.95 36.02 9.97
C TYR A 58 34.00 35.63 8.48
N VAL A 59 35.19 35.63 7.88
CA VAL A 59 35.35 35.20 6.47
C VAL A 59 34.97 33.72 6.34
N HIS A 60 35.38 32.88 7.28
CA HIS A 60 35.01 31.46 7.30
C HIS A 60 33.49 31.26 7.48
N PHE A 61 32.89 31.97 8.46
CA PHE A 61 31.45 31.97 8.71
C PHE A 61 30.66 32.41 7.48
N TYR A 62 31.09 33.51 6.84
CA TYR A 62 30.42 34.04 5.64
C TYR A 62 30.43 33.03 4.48
N LYS A 63 31.58 32.49 4.15
CA LYS A 63 31.72 31.48 3.09
C LYS A 63 30.83 30.26 3.37
N LYS A 64 30.81 29.79 4.60
CA LYS A 64 30.01 28.64 4.99
C LYS A 64 28.52 28.90 4.88
N HIS A 65 28.06 30.06 5.37
CA HIS A 65 26.67 30.48 5.32
C HIS A 65 26.19 30.68 3.87
N GLU A 66 27.00 31.31 3.03
CA GLU A 66 26.70 31.49 1.61
C GLU A 66 26.61 30.16 0.90
N ASN A 67 27.50 29.23 1.17
CA ASN A 67 27.48 27.87 0.59
C ASN A 67 26.21 27.13 0.98
N LEU A 68 25.84 27.14 2.25
CA LEU A 68 24.58 26.53 2.73
C LEU A 68 23.34 27.15 2.06
N GLN A 69 23.30 28.47 1.90
CA GLN A 69 22.18 29.14 1.22
C GLN A 69 22.08 28.78 -0.27
N ARG A 70 23.21 28.69 -0.96
CA ARG A 70 23.23 28.26 -2.37
C ARG A 70 22.64 26.85 -2.50
N HIS A 71 22.98 25.93 -1.61
CA HIS A 71 22.47 24.56 -1.62
C HIS A 71 21.00 24.44 -1.21
N CYS A 72 20.48 25.34 -0.36
CA CYS A 72 19.04 25.40 -0.05
C CYS A 72 18.17 25.73 -1.29
N HIS A 73 18.70 26.39 -2.29
CA HIS A 73 18.00 26.75 -3.52
C HIS A 73 18.19 25.73 -4.65
N LEU A 74 19.23 24.92 -4.58
CA LEU A 74 19.48 23.85 -5.55
C LEU A 74 18.80 22.57 -5.04
N LYS A 75 17.87 22.01 -5.83
CA LYS A 75 17.18 20.75 -5.53
C LYS A 75 18.10 19.53 -5.58
N GLU A 76 19.41 19.71 -5.66
CA GLU A 76 20.39 18.65 -5.87
C GLU A 76 20.96 18.18 -4.52
N VAL A 77 20.63 16.97 -4.16
CA VAL A 77 21.04 16.27 -2.94
C VAL A 77 22.56 16.05 -2.87
N TYR A 78 23.22 15.91 -4.03
CA TYR A 78 24.66 15.63 -4.15
C TYR A 78 25.56 16.73 -3.59
N ALA A 79 25.06 17.95 -3.49
CA ALA A 79 25.81 19.09 -2.98
C ALA A 79 25.99 19.08 -1.46
N LEU A 80 25.22 18.30 -0.70
CA LEU A 80 25.34 18.14 0.74
C LEU A 80 26.45 17.15 1.13
N GLU A 81 26.79 16.17 0.27
CA GLU A 81 27.90 15.24 0.47
C GLU A 81 29.27 15.92 0.30
N GLU A 82 29.37 16.97 -0.54
CA GLU A 82 30.63 17.71 -0.76
C GLU A 82 30.90 18.79 0.30
N ALA A 83 29.91 19.16 1.11
CA ALA A 83 30.12 20.16 2.15
C ALA A 83 30.92 19.56 3.31
N ALA A 84 32.23 19.84 3.36
CA ALA A 84 33.09 19.37 4.42
C ALA A 84 32.58 19.83 5.79
N ALA A 85 32.11 18.91 6.61
CA ALA A 85 31.79 19.16 8.00
C ALA A 85 33.08 19.24 8.82
N HIS A 86 33.31 20.36 9.47
CA HIS A 86 34.53 20.60 10.25
C HIS A 86 34.35 20.29 11.76
N THR A 87 33.10 20.16 12.21
CA THR A 87 32.79 19.82 13.61
C THR A 87 31.94 18.56 13.71
N ALA A 88 32.04 17.84 14.84
CA ALA A 88 31.23 16.64 15.09
C ALA A 88 29.72 16.93 15.00
N ILE A 89 29.29 18.07 15.56
CA ILE A 89 27.88 18.48 15.49
C ILE A 89 27.40 18.71 14.04
N GLU A 90 28.26 19.25 13.18
CA GLU A 90 27.95 19.42 11.76
C GLU A 90 27.83 18.08 11.03
N GLN A 91 28.66 17.10 11.37
CA GLN A 91 28.56 15.75 10.86
C GLN A 91 27.23 15.10 11.27
N ASP A 92 26.82 15.24 12.53
CA ASP A 92 25.56 14.73 13.02
C ASP A 92 24.36 15.37 12.28
N TYR A 93 24.38 16.68 12.08
CA TYR A 93 23.35 17.38 11.30
C TYR A 93 23.32 16.95 9.83
N GLN A 94 24.49 16.77 9.20
CA GLN A 94 24.54 16.26 7.82
C GLN A 94 23.95 14.85 7.73
N GLN A 95 24.30 13.94 8.65
CA GLN A 95 23.73 12.61 8.68
C GLN A 95 22.22 12.63 8.88
N LEU A 96 21.72 13.49 9.77
CA LEU A 96 20.27 13.66 9.99
C LEU A 96 19.55 14.13 8.72
N VAL A 97 20.12 15.14 8.04
CA VAL A 97 19.54 15.68 6.80
C VAL A 97 19.57 14.63 5.68
N LEU A 98 20.67 13.91 5.51
CA LEU A 98 20.79 12.84 4.52
C LEU A 98 19.75 11.73 4.78
N LYS A 99 19.58 11.33 6.05
CA LYS A 99 18.56 10.35 6.43
C LYS A 99 17.15 10.83 6.09
N LEU A 100 16.80 12.08 6.42
CA LEU A 100 15.50 12.66 6.09
C LEU A 100 15.25 12.74 4.58
N ILE A 101 16.29 13.06 3.79
CA ILE A 101 16.21 13.08 2.33
C ILE A 101 15.96 11.66 1.80
N GLN A 102 16.66 10.66 2.32
CA GLN A 102 16.48 9.27 1.94
C GLN A 102 15.08 8.75 2.29
N GLU A 103 14.58 9.03 3.50
CA GLU A 103 13.22 8.69 3.91
C GLU A 103 12.18 9.37 3.01
N LYS A 104 12.38 10.66 2.67
CA LYS A 104 11.50 11.39 1.75
C LYS A 104 11.52 10.79 0.34
N ALA A 105 12.69 10.40 -0.17
CA ALA A 105 12.81 9.77 -1.48
C ALA A 105 12.09 8.42 -1.51
N GLN A 106 12.27 7.59 -0.50
CA GLN A 106 11.58 6.30 -0.35
C GLN A 106 10.05 6.48 -0.27
N LEU A 107 9.59 7.47 0.50
CA LEU A 107 8.16 7.78 0.59
C LEU A 107 7.61 8.25 -0.77
N ALA A 108 8.32 9.11 -1.48
CA ALA A 108 7.92 9.58 -2.81
C ALA A 108 7.87 8.43 -3.83
N GLU A 109 8.86 7.54 -3.83
CA GLU A 109 8.87 6.35 -4.68
C GLU A 109 7.70 5.42 -4.36
N HIS A 110 7.43 5.17 -3.07
CA HIS A 110 6.29 4.36 -2.63
C HIS A 110 4.96 4.95 -3.08
N MET A 111 4.78 6.27 -2.91
CA MET A 111 3.57 6.98 -3.35
C MET A 111 3.41 6.94 -4.87
N GLN A 112 4.49 7.14 -5.63
CA GLN A 112 4.45 7.06 -7.08
C GLN A 112 4.11 5.65 -7.57
N LYS A 113 4.71 4.63 -6.95
CA LYS A 113 4.38 3.24 -7.24
C LYS A 113 2.91 2.94 -6.95
N LYS A 114 2.40 3.38 -5.79
CA LYS A 114 0.97 3.22 -5.43
C LYS A 114 0.06 3.91 -6.44
N GLN A 115 0.42 5.10 -6.91
CA GLN A 115 -0.35 5.84 -7.91
C GLN A 115 -0.34 5.15 -9.29
N THR A 116 0.82 4.68 -9.74
CA THR A 116 0.93 3.90 -10.99
C THR A 116 0.11 2.63 -10.90
N ASP A 117 0.24 1.93 -9.78
CA ASP A 117 -0.52 0.73 -9.47
C ASP A 117 -2.03 0.98 -9.56
N MET A 118 -2.53 2.09 -9.04
CA MET A 118 -3.94 2.46 -9.10
C MET A 118 -4.40 2.77 -10.53
N MET A 119 -3.58 3.47 -11.34
CA MET A 119 -3.89 3.76 -12.73
C MET A 119 -3.99 2.49 -13.58
N ASP A 120 -3.08 1.53 -13.38
CA ASP A 120 -3.13 0.23 -14.06
C ASP A 120 -4.42 -0.52 -13.71
N TYR A 121 -4.86 -0.45 -12.46
CA TYR A 121 -6.14 -1.00 -12.03
C TYR A 121 -7.32 -0.39 -12.78
N TYR A 122 -7.38 0.93 -12.84
CA TYR A 122 -8.47 1.63 -13.54
C TYR A 122 -8.51 1.24 -15.03
N ALA A 123 -7.36 1.09 -15.67
CA ALA A 123 -7.30 0.67 -17.06
C ALA A 123 -7.85 -0.74 -17.27
N ILE A 124 -7.48 -1.70 -16.40
CA ILE A 124 -7.98 -3.08 -16.46
C ILE A 124 -9.50 -3.11 -16.24
N TRP A 125 -10.01 -2.42 -15.22
CA TRP A 125 -11.44 -2.39 -14.93
C TRP A 125 -12.26 -1.71 -16.02
N ALA A 126 -11.78 -0.59 -16.55
CA ALA A 126 -12.44 0.08 -17.66
C ALA A 126 -12.61 -0.87 -18.85
N HIS A 127 -11.58 -1.68 -19.14
CA HIS A 127 -11.65 -2.70 -20.18
C HIS A 127 -12.65 -3.81 -19.84
N GLN A 128 -12.66 -4.31 -18.58
CA GLN A 128 -13.55 -5.38 -18.14
C GLN A 128 -15.03 -4.96 -18.14
N ILE A 129 -15.33 -3.71 -17.84
CA ILE A 129 -16.68 -3.17 -17.87
C ILE A 129 -17.10 -2.84 -19.31
N LYS A 130 -16.21 -2.34 -20.16
CA LYS A 130 -16.51 -1.98 -21.56
C LYS A 130 -16.93 -3.20 -22.39
N THR A 131 -16.35 -4.37 -22.15
CA THR A 131 -16.66 -5.58 -22.91
C THR A 131 -18.12 -6.04 -22.75
N PRO A 132 -18.67 -6.24 -21.54
CA PRO A 132 -20.07 -6.61 -21.39
C PRO A 132 -21.02 -5.49 -21.79
N ILE A 133 -20.66 -4.21 -21.65
CA ILE A 133 -21.46 -3.10 -22.19
C ILE A 133 -21.59 -3.21 -23.72
N ALA A 134 -20.49 -3.50 -24.42
CA ALA A 134 -20.55 -3.70 -25.86
C ALA A 134 -21.43 -4.89 -26.27
N ALA A 135 -21.37 -6.00 -25.49
CA ALA A 135 -22.24 -7.15 -25.70
C ALA A 135 -23.72 -6.82 -25.47
N VAL A 136 -24.03 -6.09 -24.40
CA VAL A 136 -25.42 -5.59 -24.13
C VAL A 136 -25.93 -4.76 -25.28
N ASN A 137 -25.12 -3.79 -25.77
CA ASN A 137 -25.55 -2.93 -26.89
C ASN A 137 -25.78 -3.75 -28.17
N LEU A 138 -24.94 -4.74 -28.46
CA LEU A 138 -25.11 -5.62 -29.61
C LEU A 138 -26.41 -6.46 -29.51
N LEU A 139 -26.65 -7.06 -28.32
CA LEU A 139 -27.87 -7.84 -28.08
C LEU A 139 -29.13 -6.96 -28.24
N LEU A 140 -29.10 -5.73 -27.70
CA LEU A 140 -30.24 -4.78 -27.86
C LEU A 140 -30.45 -4.42 -29.32
N GLN A 141 -29.39 -4.16 -30.08
CA GLN A 141 -29.51 -3.86 -31.50
C GLN A 141 -30.15 -5.03 -32.28
N VAL A 142 -29.71 -6.27 -32.02
CA VAL A 142 -30.32 -7.45 -32.66
C VAL A 142 -31.77 -7.60 -32.30
N MET A 143 -32.15 -7.36 -31.03
CA MET A 143 -33.56 -7.38 -30.59
C MET A 143 -34.39 -6.27 -31.21
N GLU A 144 -33.82 -5.08 -31.43
CA GLU A 144 -34.52 -3.95 -32.10
C GLU A 144 -34.74 -4.21 -33.61
N GLU A 145 -33.76 -4.86 -34.27
CA GLU A 145 -33.87 -5.22 -35.70
C GLU A 145 -34.87 -6.35 -35.94
N ASN A 146 -35.07 -7.26 -34.99
CA ASN A 146 -35.99 -8.40 -35.10
C ASN A 146 -36.88 -8.55 -33.85
N PRO A 147 -37.82 -7.61 -33.60
CA PRO A 147 -38.63 -7.61 -32.35
C PRO A 147 -39.52 -8.85 -32.17
N GLN A 148 -39.90 -9.49 -33.29
CA GLN A 148 -40.78 -10.68 -33.27
C GLN A 148 -40.03 -11.99 -33.03
N GLU A 149 -38.69 -11.99 -33.10
CA GLU A 149 -37.85 -13.16 -32.96
C GLU A 149 -37.04 -13.17 -31.65
N VAL A 150 -37.34 -12.25 -30.72
CA VAL A 150 -36.64 -12.16 -29.43
C VAL A 150 -36.87 -13.45 -28.63
N ALA A 151 -35.82 -14.25 -28.52
CA ALA A 151 -35.87 -15.51 -27.79
C ALA A 151 -35.67 -15.29 -26.29
N GLU A 152 -36.24 -16.17 -25.48
CA GLU A 152 -35.95 -16.19 -24.02
C GLU A 152 -34.44 -16.30 -23.70
N GLN A 153 -33.71 -16.92 -24.63
CA GLN A 153 -32.26 -17.08 -24.55
C GLN A 153 -31.54 -15.71 -24.62
N ASP A 154 -31.95 -14.80 -25.50
CA ASP A 154 -31.36 -13.47 -25.65
C ASP A 154 -31.55 -12.64 -24.39
N ILE A 155 -32.71 -12.74 -23.75
CA ILE A 155 -32.98 -12.09 -22.45
C ILE A 155 -32.11 -12.65 -21.36
N LYS A 156 -31.85 -13.97 -21.34
CA LYS A 156 -30.96 -14.60 -20.37
C LYS A 156 -29.52 -14.14 -20.57
N GLU A 157 -29.07 -14.02 -21.81
CA GLU A 157 -27.73 -13.54 -22.15
C GLU A 157 -27.57 -12.06 -21.76
N LEU A 158 -28.54 -11.21 -22.06
CA LEU A 158 -28.57 -9.81 -21.64
C LEU A 158 -28.46 -9.69 -20.11
N LYS A 159 -29.25 -10.47 -19.36
CA LYS A 159 -29.17 -10.50 -17.89
C LYS A 159 -27.79 -10.96 -17.39
N SER A 160 -27.15 -11.91 -18.08
CA SER A 160 -25.81 -12.40 -17.75
C SER A 160 -24.75 -11.30 -17.94
N GLU A 161 -24.85 -10.52 -19.03
CA GLU A 161 -23.91 -9.42 -19.27
C GLU A 161 -24.11 -8.26 -18.29
N LEU A 162 -25.36 -7.91 -17.96
CA LEU A 162 -25.66 -6.91 -16.91
C LEU A 162 -25.14 -7.34 -15.55
N PHE A 163 -25.27 -8.63 -15.19
CA PHE A 163 -24.68 -9.18 -13.96
C PHE A 163 -23.16 -9.00 -13.90
N LYS A 164 -22.45 -9.22 -15.02
CA LYS A 164 -20.99 -9.01 -15.09
C LYS A 164 -20.62 -7.55 -14.83
N ILE A 165 -21.38 -6.60 -15.39
CA ILE A 165 -21.14 -5.17 -15.15
C ILE A 165 -21.28 -4.85 -13.67
N ASP A 166 -22.39 -5.25 -13.05
CA ASP A 166 -22.65 -5.03 -11.62
C ASP A 166 -21.56 -5.64 -10.75
N PHE A 167 -21.17 -6.88 -11.02
CA PHE A 167 -20.12 -7.60 -10.32
C PHE A 167 -18.76 -6.88 -10.40
N TYR A 168 -18.38 -6.37 -11.59
CA TYR A 168 -17.12 -5.63 -11.76
C TYR A 168 -17.14 -4.28 -11.06
N VAL A 169 -18.26 -3.54 -11.12
CA VAL A 169 -18.42 -2.25 -10.40
C VAL A 169 -18.26 -2.47 -8.90
N GLU A 170 -18.89 -3.50 -8.34
CA GLU A 170 -18.77 -3.81 -6.92
C GLU A 170 -17.35 -4.24 -6.52
N ALA A 171 -16.67 -5.00 -7.37
CA ALA A 171 -15.26 -5.34 -7.16
C ALA A 171 -14.35 -4.10 -7.09
N VAL A 172 -14.61 -3.09 -7.95
CA VAL A 172 -13.92 -1.79 -7.91
C VAL A 172 -14.18 -1.06 -6.59
N MET A 173 -15.44 -1.00 -6.16
CA MET A 173 -15.82 -0.32 -4.92
C MET A 173 -15.21 -1.00 -3.69
N ASN A 174 -15.16 -2.32 -3.68
CA ASN A 174 -14.52 -3.07 -2.60
C ASN A 174 -12.99 -2.91 -2.61
N TYR A 175 -12.36 -2.83 -3.79
CA TYR A 175 -10.93 -2.50 -3.87
C TYR A 175 -10.61 -1.14 -3.24
N LEU A 176 -11.37 -0.10 -3.59
CA LEU A 176 -11.18 1.23 -3.02
C LEU A 176 -11.32 1.24 -1.49
N ARG A 177 -12.27 0.47 -0.97
CA ARG A 177 -12.45 0.31 0.48
C ARG A 177 -11.30 -0.44 1.14
N LEU A 178 -10.70 -1.46 0.49
CA LEU A 178 -9.53 -2.18 1.00
C LEU A 178 -8.24 -1.33 1.00
N GLU A 179 -8.15 -0.34 0.11
CA GLU A 179 -7.03 0.61 0.07
C GLU A 179 -7.15 1.70 1.15
N ASP A 180 -8.36 1.99 1.61
CA ASP A 180 -8.60 2.92 2.70
C ASP A 180 -8.35 2.19 4.04
N LEU A 181 -7.28 2.60 4.74
CA LEU A 181 -6.88 2.06 6.05
C LEU A 181 -7.94 2.29 7.14
N SER A 182 -8.97 3.09 6.85
CA SER A 182 -10.11 3.36 7.73
C SER A 182 -11.26 2.36 7.58
N SER A 183 -11.06 1.24 6.85
CA SER A 183 -12.10 0.20 6.75
C SER A 183 -12.44 -0.35 8.13
N ASP A 184 -13.54 0.13 8.69
CA ASP A 184 -14.09 -0.40 9.95
C ASP A 184 -14.61 -1.82 9.70
N PHE A 185 -13.75 -2.81 9.92
CA PHE A 185 -14.17 -4.21 9.92
C PHE A 185 -15.08 -4.46 11.13
N ARG A 186 -16.24 -5.06 10.87
CA ARG A 186 -17.20 -5.44 11.91
C ARG A 186 -17.17 -6.94 12.08
N PHE A 187 -16.41 -7.42 13.07
CA PHE A 187 -16.39 -8.83 13.40
C PHE A 187 -17.64 -9.19 14.20
N GLU A 188 -18.38 -10.18 13.70
CA GLU A 188 -19.57 -10.71 14.36
C GLU A 188 -19.64 -12.23 14.17
N THR A 189 -20.32 -12.91 15.08
CA THR A 189 -20.55 -14.36 14.96
C THR A 189 -21.52 -14.62 13.81
N THR A 190 -21.05 -15.32 12.81
CA THR A 190 -21.77 -15.53 11.55
C THR A 190 -21.80 -17.00 11.21
N ALA A 191 -22.98 -17.53 10.85
CA ALA A 191 -23.12 -18.91 10.35
C ALA A 191 -22.56 -19.03 8.93
N VAL A 192 -21.60 -19.92 8.72
CA VAL A 192 -20.97 -20.17 7.41
C VAL A 192 -22.03 -20.47 6.33
N GLU A 193 -23.01 -21.32 6.67
CA GLU A 193 -24.11 -21.68 5.78
C GLU A 193 -24.87 -20.45 5.26
N ALA A 194 -25.15 -19.48 6.12
CA ALA A 194 -25.89 -18.27 5.77
C ALA A 194 -25.14 -17.42 4.70
N VAL A 195 -23.83 -17.24 4.89
CA VAL A 195 -23.02 -16.45 3.96
C VAL A 195 -22.85 -17.19 2.63
N VAL A 196 -22.58 -18.49 2.68
CA VAL A 196 -22.49 -19.35 1.47
C VAL A 196 -23.80 -19.31 0.68
N LYS A 197 -24.96 -19.44 1.35
CA LYS A 197 -26.27 -19.33 0.69
C LYS A 197 -26.50 -17.95 0.03
N LYS A 198 -26.05 -16.87 0.67
CA LYS A 198 -26.12 -15.51 0.07
C LYS A 198 -25.28 -15.43 -1.21
N ALA A 199 -24.02 -15.90 -1.16
CA ALA A 199 -23.13 -15.92 -2.32
C ALA A 199 -23.71 -16.78 -3.46
N VAL A 200 -24.13 -18.00 -3.17
CA VAL A 200 -24.71 -18.92 -4.14
C VAL A 200 -25.99 -18.35 -4.79
N LYS A 201 -26.86 -17.74 -4.00
CA LYS A 201 -28.09 -17.10 -4.53
C LYS A 201 -27.77 -16.04 -5.58
N ARG A 202 -26.73 -15.28 -5.39
CA ARG A 202 -26.28 -14.26 -6.36
C ARG A 202 -25.83 -14.88 -7.68
N PHE A 203 -25.16 -16.03 -7.64
CA PHE A 203 -24.67 -16.75 -8.82
C PHE A 203 -25.64 -17.78 -9.40
N ALA A 204 -26.85 -17.94 -8.82
CA ALA A 204 -27.80 -18.98 -9.24
C ALA A 204 -28.12 -18.93 -10.76
N GLY A 205 -28.31 -17.72 -11.31
CA GLY A 205 -28.53 -17.54 -12.74
C GLY A 205 -27.35 -18.04 -13.60
N GLN A 206 -26.13 -17.86 -13.14
CA GLN A 206 -24.92 -18.30 -13.84
C GLN A 206 -24.76 -19.81 -13.80
N PHE A 207 -25.03 -20.46 -12.65
CA PHE A 207 -25.03 -21.91 -12.51
C PHE A 207 -26.05 -22.57 -13.45
N ILE A 208 -27.27 -22.02 -13.50
CA ILE A 208 -28.34 -22.53 -14.40
C ILE A 208 -27.95 -22.33 -15.86
N HIS A 209 -27.50 -21.14 -16.24
CA HIS A 209 -27.14 -20.83 -17.63
C HIS A 209 -26.01 -21.75 -18.15
N ARG A 210 -25.01 -22.01 -17.30
CA ARG A 210 -23.89 -22.92 -17.64
C ARG A 210 -24.16 -24.38 -17.36
N GLN A 211 -25.34 -24.73 -16.83
CA GLN A 211 -25.70 -26.11 -16.44
C GLN A 211 -24.69 -26.73 -15.47
N ILE A 212 -24.16 -25.93 -14.55
CA ILE A 212 -23.22 -26.41 -13.53
C ILE A 212 -24.01 -26.93 -12.33
N THR A 213 -23.69 -28.12 -11.88
CA THR A 213 -24.28 -28.72 -10.68
C THR A 213 -23.59 -28.13 -9.44
N LEU A 214 -24.38 -27.55 -8.53
CA LEU A 214 -23.91 -27.05 -7.24
C LEU A 214 -24.23 -28.06 -6.14
N VAL A 215 -23.25 -28.42 -5.33
CA VAL A 215 -23.37 -29.26 -4.15
C VAL A 215 -22.90 -28.51 -2.92
N MET A 216 -23.71 -28.47 -1.88
CA MET A 216 -23.36 -27.85 -0.58
C MET A 216 -23.49 -28.93 0.49
N GLU A 217 -22.42 -29.18 1.25
CA GLU A 217 -22.38 -30.25 2.26
C GLU A 217 -21.70 -29.74 3.54
N ASN A 218 -22.20 -30.21 4.70
CA ASN A 218 -21.56 -30.04 6.02
C ASN A 218 -21.20 -28.57 6.39
N LEU A 219 -22.09 -27.64 6.13
CA LEU A 219 -21.89 -26.21 6.48
C LEU A 219 -22.55 -25.90 7.82
N HIS A 220 -21.89 -26.23 8.93
CA HIS A 220 -22.51 -26.17 10.26
C HIS A 220 -21.79 -25.21 11.22
N SER A 221 -20.61 -24.69 10.85
CA SER A 221 -19.79 -23.86 11.73
C SER A 221 -20.34 -22.44 11.85
N GLU A 222 -20.15 -21.88 13.05
CA GLU A 222 -20.23 -20.45 13.29
C GLU A 222 -18.81 -19.91 13.45
N ILE A 223 -18.54 -18.79 12.83
CA ILE A 223 -17.21 -18.14 12.79
C ILE A 223 -17.32 -16.68 13.18
N GLU A 224 -16.28 -16.14 13.79
CA GLU A 224 -16.16 -14.70 14.04
C GLU A 224 -15.45 -14.04 12.85
N THR A 225 -16.19 -13.25 12.08
CA THR A 225 -15.69 -12.60 10.87
C THR A 225 -16.54 -11.39 10.48
N ASP A 226 -16.06 -10.59 9.55
CA ASP A 226 -16.91 -9.61 8.87
C ASP A 226 -17.65 -10.30 7.71
N GLU A 227 -18.99 -10.42 7.88
CA GLU A 227 -19.87 -11.10 6.91
C GLU A 227 -19.72 -10.54 5.50
N LYS A 228 -19.66 -9.21 5.38
CA LYS A 228 -19.59 -8.54 4.09
C LYS A 228 -18.31 -8.88 3.32
N TRP A 229 -17.17 -8.89 4.02
CA TRP A 229 -15.89 -9.22 3.41
C TRP A 229 -15.74 -10.71 3.11
N LEU A 230 -16.26 -11.58 3.99
CA LEU A 230 -16.33 -13.01 3.69
C LEU A 230 -17.21 -13.29 2.48
N LEU A 231 -18.38 -12.63 2.39
CA LEU A 231 -19.26 -12.71 1.23
C LEU A 231 -18.54 -12.30 -0.05
N PHE A 232 -17.81 -11.20 -0.02
CA PHE A 232 -17.00 -10.73 -1.15
C PHE A 232 -15.98 -11.78 -1.60
N ILE A 233 -15.23 -12.38 -0.66
CA ILE A 233 -14.28 -13.46 -0.96
C ILE A 233 -14.99 -14.63 -1.64
N LEU A 234 -16.09 -15.11 -1.08
CA LEU A 234 -16.86 -16.21 -1.63
C LEU A 234 -17.38 -15.92 -3.03
N GLU A 235 -17.89 -14.71 -3.26
CA GLU A 235 -18.37 -14.28 -4.58
C GLU A 235 -17.27 -14.27 -5.64
N GLN A 236 -16.07 -13.80 -5.30
CA GLN A 236 -14.93 -13.85 -6.21
C GLN A 236 -14.49 -15.30 -6.53
N LEU A 237 -14.48 -16.17 -5.52
CA LEU A 237 -14.14 -17.57 -5.71
C LEU A 237 -15.20 -18.30 -6.54
N LEU A 238 -16.48 -18.05 -6.29
CA LEU A 238 -17.57 -18.60 -7.10
C LEU A 238 -17.57 -18.08 -8.54
N SER A 239 -17.25 -16.83 -8.74
CA SER A 239 -17.05 -16.25 -10.08
C SER A 239 -15.98 -17.02 -10.86
N ASN A 240 -14.85 -17.32 -10.22
CA ASN A 240 -13.79 -18.12 -10.82
C ASN A 240 -14.27 -19.56 -11.08
N ALA A 241 -14.88 -20.23 -10.09
CA ALA A 241 -15.41 -21.58 -10.25
C ALA A 241 -16.37 -21.69 -11.43
N VAL A 242 -17.37 -20.78 -11.51
CA VAL A 242 -18.31 -20.74 -12.63
C VAL A 242 -17.63 -20.45 -13.96
N LYS A 243 -16.63 -19.55 -13.98
CA LYS A 243 -15.91 -19.17 -15.19
C LYS A 243 -15.11 -20.31 -15.79
N TYR A 244 -14.42 -21.08 -14.97
CA TYR A 244 -13.47 -22.10 -15.42
C TYR A 244 -14.03 -23.52 -15.43
N THR A 245 -15.21 -23.75 -14.84
CA THR A 245 -15.93 -25.02 -14.96
C THR A 245 -16.59 -25.14 -16.33
N GLN A 246 -16.43 -26.26 -16.96
CA GLN A 246 -17.09 -26.57 -18.23
C GLN A 246 -18.59 -26.75 -18.03
N LYS A 247 -19.35 -26.59 -19.12
CA LYS A 247 -20.80 -26.85 -19.14
C LYS A 247 -21.08 -28.30 -18.68
N GLY A 248 -21.99 -28.45 -17.72
CA GLY A 248 -22.30 -29.73 -17.12
C GLY A 248 -21.37 -30.21 -16.01
N GLY A 249 -20.36 -29.39 -15.66
CA GLY A 249 -19.47 -29.68 -14.54
C GLY A 249 -20.10 -29.45 -13.17
N THR A 250 -19.29 -29.56 -12.12
CA THR A 250 -19.75 -29.52 -10.72
C THR A 250 -18.92 -28.53 -9.92
N VAL A 251 -19.57 -27.77 -9.04
CA VAL A 251 -18.95 -26.97 -8.00
C VAL A 251 -19.44 -27.47 -6.65
N LYS A 252 -18.52 -27.78 -5.73
CA LYS A 252 -18.83 -28.23 -4.37
C LYS A 252 -18.36 -27.21 -3.36
N ILE A 253 -19.16 -26.97 -2.33
CA ILE A 253 -18.83 -26.11 -1.20
C ILE A 253 -19.07 -26.90 0.08
N TYR A 254 -18.03 -27.10 0.89
CA TYR A 254 -18.13 -27.91 2.10
C TYR A 254 -17.10 -27.49 3.15
N GLU A 255 -17.39 -27.79 4.39
CA GLU A 255 -16.43 -27.71 5.47
C GLU A 255 -15.64 -29.01 5.58
N LYS A 256 -14.30 -28.87 5.63
CA LYS A 256 -13.38 -30.00 5.83
C LYS A 256 -13.15 -30.21 7.32
N GLU A 257 -13.28 -31.44 7.78
CA GLU A 257 -12.91 -31.80 9.14
C GLU A 257 -11.44 -31.52 9.41
N THR A 258 -11.15 -30.80 10.52
CA THR A 258 -9.80 -30.47 10.93
C THR A 258 -9.47 -31.13 12.25
N LEU A 259 -8.18 -31.43 12.45
CA LEU A 259 -7.68 -31.95 13.73
C LEU A 259 -7.76 -30.90 14.84
N LEU A 260 -7.71 -29.65 14.50
CA LEU A 260 -7.83 -28.52 15.43
C LEU A 260 -9.30 -28.07 15.45
N LYS A 261 -10.01 -28.39 16.53
CA LYS A 261 -11.42 -28.00 16.74
C LYS A 261 -11.66 -26.49 16.72
N SER A 262 -10.59 -25.69 16.78
CA SER A 262 -10.65 -24.23 16.75
C SER A 262 -10.66 -23.64 15.32
N ASP A 263 -10.36 -24.44 14.31
CA ASP A 263 -10.22 -23.93 12.96
C ASP A 263 -11.37 -24.45 12.08
N THR A 264 -12.00 -23.54 11.35
CA THR A 264 -12.96 -23.91 10.30
C THR A 264 -12.27 -23.80 8.94
N VAL A 265 -12.32 -24.89 8.16
CA VAL A 265 -11.77 -24.90 6.80
C VAL A 265 -12.92 -25.04 5.80
N LEU A 266 -13.28 -23.93 5.16
CA LEU A 266 -14.28 -23.92 4.10
C LEU A 266 -13.58 -24.16 2.75
N VAL A 267 -14.09 -25.14 2.00
CA VAL A 267 -13.54 -25.55 0.70
C VAL A 267 -14.52 -25.22 -0.41
N ILE A 268 -14.03 -24.59 -1.46
CA ILE A 268 -14.72 -24.41 -2.74
C ILE A 268 -13.95 -25.23 -3.78
N GLU A 269 -14.59 -26.27 -4.32
CA GLU A 269 -14.01 -27.20 -5.27
C GLU A 269 -14.76 -27.14 -6.58
N ASP A 270 -14.06 -26.93 -7.70
CA ASP A 270 -14.63 -26.97 -9.05
C ASP A 270 -14.04 -28.14 -9.87
N SER A 271 -14.79 -28.63 -10.81
CA SER A 271 -14.37 -29.68 -11.78
C SER A 271 -13.91 -29.07 -13.11
N GLY A 272 -13.30 -27.90 -13.04
CA GLY A 272 -12.89 -27.13 -14.20
C GLY A 272 -11.58 -27.54 -14.83
N ILE A 273 -11.02 -26.65 -15.64
CA ILE A 273 -9.80 -26.91 -16.41
C ILE A 273 -8.53 -27.01 -15.55
N GLY A 274 -8.60 -26.66 -14.27
CA GLY A 274 -7.47 -26.63 -13.37
C GLY A 274 -6.42 -25.55 -13.70
N ILE A 275 -5.34 -25.57 -12.94
CA ILE A 275 -4.26 -24.58 -13.01
C ILE A 275 -2.94 -25.31 -13.20
N GLN A 276 -2.08 -24.80 -14.08
CA GLN A 276 -0.74 -25.33 -14.28
C GLN A 276 0.10 -25.14 -13.01
N SER A 277 0.94 -26.11 -12.68
CA SER A 277 1.79 -26.06 -11.48
C SER A 277 2.71 -24.85 -11.46
N GLU A 278 3.16 -24.36 -12.61
CA GLU A 278 3.99 -23.19 -12.79
C GLU A 278 3.26 -21.87 -12.44
N ASP A 279 1.92 -21.85 -12.66
CA ASP A 279 1.06 -20.70 -12.41
C ASP A 279 0.65 -20.61 -10.93
N LEU A 280 0.51 -21.74 -10.21
CA LEU A 280 -0.01 -21.81 -8.84
C LEU A 280 0.65 -20.83 -7.85
N PRO A 281 1.98 -20.64 -7.82
CA PRO A 281 2.60 -19.70 -6.89
C PRO A 281 2.23 -18.23 -7.16
N ARG A 282 1.78 -17.92 -8.39
CA ARG A 282 1.58 -16.58 -8.90
C ARG A 282 0.13 -16.17 -9.07
N ILE A 283 -0.83 -17.09 -8.96
CA ILE A 283 -2.27 -16.78 -9.21
C ILE A 283 -2.85 -15.73 -8.30
N MET A 284 -2.22 -15.50 -7.14
CA MET A 284 -2.61 -14.44 -6.20
C MET A 284 -1.81 -13.16 -6.40
N GLU A 285 -0.85 -13.13 -7.35
CA GLU A 285 -0.16 -11.90 -7.72
C GLU A 285 -1.09 -10.96 -8.48
N ARG A 286 -0.87 -9.69 -8.30
CA ARG A 286 -1.66 -8.64 -8.92
C ARG A 286 -1.57 -8.68 -10.45
N GLY A 287 -2.73 -8.73 -11.13
CA GLY A 287 -2.82 -8.69 -12.59
C GLY A 287 -2.29 -9.96 -13.27
N TYR A 288 -1.96 -10.99 -12.49
CA TYR A 288 -1.50 -12.25 -13.06
C TYR A 288 -2.68 -13.02 -13.66
N THR A 289 -2.54 -13.35 -14.93
CA THR A 289 -3.46 -14.21 -15.67
C THR A 289 -2.68 -15.36 -16.22
N GLY A 290 -2.74 -16.53 -15.59
CA GLY A 290 -2.04 -17.72 -16.05
C GLY A 290 -2.31 -18.06 -17.51
N TYR A 291 -1.72 -19.13 -18.00
CA TYR A 291 -1.85 -19.59 -19.39
C TYR A 291 -3.33 -19.65 -19.86
N ASN A 292 -4.21 -20.13 -18.99
CA ASN A 292 -5.65 -20.24 -19.25
C ASN A 292 -6.39 -18.89 -19.30
N GLY A 293 -5.87 -17.85 -18.65
CA GLY A 293 -6.47 -16.51 -18.61
C GLY A 293 -6.16 -15.64 -19.83
N ARG A 294 -5.17 -16.04 -20.65
CA ARG A 294 -4.78 -15.36 -21.90
C ARG A 294 -5.61 -15.79 -23.10
N GLY A 295 -6.36 -16.89 -22.98
CA GLY A 295 -7.21 -17.46 -24.02
C GLY A 295 -8.55 -16.72 -24.21
N ALA A 296 -9.57 -17.43 -24.71
CA ALA A 296 -10.90 -16.91 -25.08
C ALA A 296 -11.66 -16.20 -23.92
N SER A 297 -11.27 -16.43 -22.67
CA SER A 297 -11.87 -15.82 -21.49
C SER A 297 -10.87 -14.87 -20.81
N LYS A 298 -10.72 -13.66 -21.35
CA LYS A 298 -9.86 -12.61 -20.77
C LYS A 298 -10.19 -12.39 -19.30
N SER A 299 -9.30 -12.80 -18.39
CA SER A 299 -9.39 -12.52 -16.96
C SER A 299 -8.59 -11.27 -16.60
N SER A 300 -9.03 -10.52 -15.59
CA SER A 300 -8.33 -9.33 -15.12
C SER A 300 -7.09 -9.66 -14.27
N GLY A 301 -7.00 -10.89 -13.73
CA GLY A 301 -5.98 -11.26 -12.75
C GLY A 301 -6.10 -10.50 -11.41
N ILE A 302 -7.25 -9.85 -11.16
CA ILE A 302 -7.45 -9.01 -9.98
C ILE A 302 -8.27 -9.75 -8.91
N GLY A 303 -9.21 -10.59 -9.30
CA GLY A 303 -10.15 -11.24 -8.36
C GLY A 303 -9.46 -11.99 -7.23
N LEU A 304 -8.54 -12.92 -7.53
CA LEU A 304 -7.81 -13.70 -6.51
C LEU A 304 -6.85 -12.81 -5.67
N TYR A 305 -6.25 -11.81 -6.27
CA TYR A 305 -5.45 -10.83 -5.53
C TYR A 305 -6.30 -10.09 -4.49
N LEU A 306 -7.51 -9.65 -4.86
CA LEU A 306 -8.44 -9.00 -3.93
C LEU A 306 -8.92 -9.96 -2.84
N CYS A 307 -9.20 -11.23 -3.19
CA CYS A 307 -9.49 -12.27 -2.21
C CYS A 307 -8.38 -12.40 -1.18
N LYS A 308 -7.13 -12.49 -1.64
CA LYS A 308 -5.95 -12.59 -0.76
C LYS A 308 -5.85 -11.39 0.16
N LYS A 309 -5.99 -10.19 -0.39
CA LYS A 309 -5.90 -8.94 0.38
C LYS A 309 -7.01 -8.84 1.44
N ALA A 310 -8.26 -9.15 1.07
CA ALA A 310 -9.38 -9.17 2.01
C ALA A 310 -9.21 -10.25 3.08
N ALA A 311 -8.77 -11.44 2.69
CA ALA A 311 -8.53 -12.55 3.62
C ALA A 311 -7.42 -12.25 4.62
N ASP A 312 -6.32 -11.61 4.18
CA ASP A 312 -5.22 -11.18 5.05
C ASP A 312 -5.72 -10.20 6.13
N GLN A 313 -6.63 -9.29 5.78
CA GLN A 313 -7.25 -8.34 6.71
C GLN A 313 -8.19 -9.04 7.72
N LEU A 314 -8.87 -10.11 7.29
CA LEU A 314 -9.73 -10.92 8.15
C LEU A 314 -8.98 -11.98 8.97
N GLY A 315 -7.67 -12.14 8.76
CA GLY A 315 -6.91 -13.23 9.37
C GLY A 315 -7.23 -14.62 8.80
N ILE A 316 -7.81 -14.68 7.58
CA ILE A 316 -8.16 -15.92 6.87
C ILE A 316 -6.99 -16.36 5.99
N ALA A 317 -6.53 -17.59 6.14
CA ALA A 317 -5.53 -18.14 5.25
C ALA A 317 -6.19 -18.76 4.01
N ILE A 318 -5.69 -18.42 2.81
CA ILE A 318 -6.14 -19.00 1.55
C ILE A 318 -5.06 -19.95 1.02
N ALA A 319 -5.44 -21.19 0.74
CA ALA A 319 -4.63 -22.16 0.03
C ALA A 319 -5.35 -22.62 -1.24
N VAL A 320 -4.60 -22.93 -2.30
CA VAL A 320 -5.14 -23.43 -3.57
C VAL A 320 -4.44 -24.71 -3.95
N GLU A 321 -5.22 -25.73 -4.19
CA GLU A 321 -4.79 -27.02 -4.70
C GLU A 321 -5.43 -27.23 -6.09
N SER A 322 -4.64 -27.48 -7.12
CA SER A 322 -5.16 -27.66 -8.46
C SER A 322 -4.24 -28.51 -9.31
N GLU A 323 -4.84 -29.30 -10.18
CA GLU A 323 -4.15 -30.05 -11.22
C GLU A 323 -4.83 -29.80 -12.57
N PRO A 324 -4.05 -29.65 -13.65
CA PRO A 324 -4.61 -29.47 -14.98
C PRO A 324 -5.66 -30.56 -15.31
N TYR A 325 -6.82 -30.14 -15.80
CA TYR A 325 -7.98 -30.95 -16.17
C TYR A 325 -8.67 -31.68 -15.01
N HIS A 326 -8.26 -31.50 -13.76
CA HIS A 326 -8.88 -32.11 -12.59
C HIS A 326 -9.60 -31.08 -11.69
N GLY A 327 -9.61 -29.82 -12.09
CA GLY A 327 -10.28 -28.73 -11.36
C GLY A 327 -9.41 -28.06 -10.32
N THR A 328 -10.05 -27.22 -9.50
CA THR A 328 -9.37 -26.43 -8.48
C THR A 328 -10.11 -26.53 -7.16
N LYS A 329 -9.34 -26.61 -6.06
CA LYS A 329 -9.83 -26.53 -4.69
C LYS A 329 -9.23 -25.29 -4.04
N VAL A 330 -10.06 -24.41 -3.54
CA VAL A 330 -9.66 -23.26 -2.74
C VAL A 330 -10.09 -23.51 -1.30
N LEU A 331 -9.12 -23.49 -0.40
CA LEU A 331 -9.30 -23.69 1.03
C LEU A 331 -9.21 -22.36 1.77
N LEU A 332 -10.24 -22.00 2.50
CA LEU A 332 -10.28 -20.84 3.40
C LEU A 332 -10.18 -21.35 4.83
N THR A 333 -9.01 -21.15 5.46
CA THR A 333 -8.81 -21.52 6.86
C THR A 333 -9.08 -20.32 7.75
N ILE A 334 -10.14 -20.42 8.54
CA ILE A 334 -10.60 -19.37 9.46
C ILE A 334 -10.28 -19.83 10.88
N ARG A 335 -9.38 -19.12 11.55
CA ARG A 335 -9.01 -19.38 12.94
C ARG A 335 -9.98 -18.69 13.86
N GLN A 336 -10.62 -19.45 14.76
CA GLN A 336 -11.42 -18.85 15.81
C GLN A 336 -10.48 -18.28 16.88
N HIS A 337 -10.37 -16.95 16.92
CA HIS A 337 -9.80 -16.29 18.08
C HIS A 337 -10.85 -16.35 19.21
N HIS A 338 -10.66 -17.24 20.17
CA HIS A 338 -11.34 -17.09 21.46
C HIS A 338 -10.79 -15.81 22.08
N THR A 339 -11.43 -14.67 21.83
CA THR A 339 -11.29 -13.51 22.72
C THR A 339 -11.81 -13.96 24.08
N ARG A 340 -10.89 -14.28 25.00
CA ARG A 340 -11.23 -14.29 26.42
C ARG A 340 -11.71 -12.89 26.73
N HIS A 341 -13.01 -12.74 26.90
CA HIS A 341 -13.56 -11.63 27.66
C HIS A 341 -13.03 -11.79 29.09
N GLU A 342 -11.96 -11.07 29.47
CA GLU A 342 -11.63 -10.75 30.83
C GLU A 342 -12.37 -9.48 31.24
#